data_2aee4622a6e897d3c4e94b7c7971070c
#
_entry.id   2aee4622a6e897d3c4e94b7c7971070c
#
_cell.length_a   1.000
_cell.length_b   1.000
_cell.length_c   1.000
_cell.angle_alpha   90.00
_cell.angle_beta   90.00
_cell.angle_gamma   90.00
#
_symmetry.space_group_name_H-M   'P 1'
#
loop_
_entity.id
_entity.type
_entity.pdbx_description
1 polymer ?
#
loop_
_entity_poly.entity_id
_entity_poly.type
_entity_poly.pdbx_seq_one_letter_code
_entity_poly.pdbx_strand_id
1 'polypeptide(L)'
;LLYILEKKPLKSLDFSRTFSILDSDISNNIKQNKTKQKKMSSTTTTKNNNALMAMLNQYENNSKPMGKPAEEKFNVNNYFGTFLEPNEKSATKMVRILPTPDGSSPFVEVWGHKATVDGKKSTFACLKHEKGLDCPFCEAREALLATGSDADKTLAKNYSARKMYIVKVIDRDHEDHGVKFWRFNDDYTKKGVYDLIGGIIKTIKKDISDAETGRDLSIIIGRNQTGIPIVTSISHLDPTPLSEDASLVEKWTSDARTWENVYSVKPYEYLEIIVKGGTPVWSKELKKIVDKNSLTAKVETTPLDAEL
;
A
#
# COMPACT_ATOMS: atom_id res chain seq x y z
N LEU A 1 -46.32 -31.82 -8.21
CA LEU A 1 -45.40 -32.97 -8.08
C LEU A 1 -44.25 -32.51 -7.17
N LEU A 2 -44.37 -32.89 -5.87
CA LEU A 2 -43.32 -32.70 -4.86
C LEU A 2 -42.21 -33.72 -5.10
N TYR A 3 -40.96 -33.29 -5.14
CA TYR A 3 -39.80 -34.15 -4.96
C TYR A 3 -39.17 -33.84 -3.60
N ILE A 4 -39.33 -34.80 -2.68
CA ILE A 4 -38.66 -34.83 -1.38
C ILE A 4 -37.28 -35.43 -1.62
N LEU A 5 -36.21 -34.68 -1.35
CA LEU A 5 -34.85 -35.20 -1.31
C LEU A 5 -34.48 -35.46 0.16
N GLU A 6 -34.42 -36.72 0.51
CA GLU A 6 -33.92 -37.25 1.78
C GLU A 6 -32.44 -36.88 2.00
N LYS A 7 -32.18 -36.21 3.13
CA LYS A 7 -30.83 -36.01 3.65
C LYS A 7 -30.33 -37.30 4.33
N LYS A 8 -29.31 -37.94 3.75
CA LYS A 8 -28.54 -38.97 4.44
C LYS A 8 -27.60 -38.32 5.47
N PRO A 9 -27.49 -38.88 6.71
CA PRO A 9 -26.55 -38.35 7.71
C PRO A 9 -25.12 -38.75 7.38
N LEU A 10 -24.19 -37.80 7.46
CA LEU A 10 -22.76 -38.02 7.40
C LEU A 10 -22.33 -38.85 8.62
N LYS A 11 -21.69 -40.01 8.37
CA LYS A 11 -21.04 -40.84 9.39
C LYS A 11 -19.86 -40.08 9.96
N SER A 12 -19.80 -40.00 11.31
CA SER A 12 -18.67 -39.46 12.06
C SER A 12 -17.39 -40.26 11.73
N LEU A 13 -16.39 -39.57 11.22
CA LEU A 13 -15.05 -40.10 11.09
C LEU A 13 -14.35 -40.04 12.46
N ASP A 14 -13.98 -41.26 12.91
CA ASP A 14 -13.31 -41.48 14.19
C ASP A 14 -11.84 -41.00 14.09
N PHE A 15 -11.54 -39.86 14.71
CA PHE A 15 -10.25 -39.21 14.69
C PHE A 15 -9.18 -39.86 15.60
N SER A 16 -9.53 -40.93 16.32
CA SER A 16 -8.62 -41.54 17.31
C SER A 16 -7.57 -42.50 16.72
N ARG A 17 -7.72 -42.92 15.45
CA ARG A 17 -6.78 -43.87 14.81
C ARG A 17 -5.65 -43.25 14.00
N THR A 18 -5.70 -41.96 13.69
CA THR A 18 -4.67 -41.26 12.89
C THR A 18 -3.50 -40.73 13.68
N PHE A 19 -3.62 -40.60 15.02
CA PHE A 19 -2.54 -40.07 15.87
C PHE A 19 -1.52 -41.16 16.29
N SER A 20 -1.85 -42.42 16.29
CA SER A 20 -0.92 -43.49 16.72
C SER A 20 0.09 -43.93 15.65
N ILE A 21 -0.12 -43.57 14.39
CA ILE A 21 0.79 -43.96 13.27
C ILE A 21 1.89 -42.88 13.07
N LEU A 22 1.62 -41.61 13.43
CA LEU A 22 2.59 -40.54 13.27
C LEU A 22 3.71 -40.51 14.33
N ASP A 23 3.47 -41.08 15.53
CA ASP A 23 4.48 -41.12 16.61
C ASP A 23 5.56 -42.23 16.39
N SER A 24 5.24 -43.30 15.65
CA SER A 24 6.21 -44.36 15.35
C SER A 24 7.21 -43.97 14.27
N ASP A 25 6.80 -43.15 13.31
CA ASP A 25 7.66 -42.71 12.18
C ASP A 25 8.60 -41.59 12.57
N ILE A 26 8.21 -40.74 13.52
CA ILE A 26 9.09 -39.67 14.07
C ILE A 26 10.21 -40.26 14.92
N SER A 27 9.93 -41.30 15.72
CA SER A 27 10.93 -41.93 16.57
C SER A 27 11.99 -42.74 15.79
N ASN A 28 11.62 -43.29 14.64
CA ASN A 28 12.55 -44.04 13.78
C ASN A 28 13.45 -43.11 12.93
N ASN A 29 12.96 -41.95 12.52
CA ASN A 29 13.77 -40.97 11.81
C ASN A 29 14.81 -40.24 12.70
N ILE A 30 14.55 -40.10 13.99
CA ILE A 30 15.50 -39.51 14.95
C ILE A 30 16.67 -40.46 15.25
N LYS A 31 16.45 -41.77 15.24
CA LYS A 31 17.52 -42.76 15.48
C LYS A 31 18.44 -42.95 14.28
N GLN A 32 17.96 -42.81 13.05
CA GLN A 32 18.81 -42.96 11.85
C GLN A 32 19.67 -41.73 11.57
N ASN A 33 19.27 -40.52 12.02
CA ASN A 33 20.04 -39.29 11.83
C ASN A 33 21.18 -39.15 12.83
N LYS A 34 21.18 -39.83 13.99
CA LYS A 34 22.28 -39.76 14.97
C LYS A 34 23.52 -40.57 14.57
N THR A 35 23.41 -41.51 13.63
CA THR A 35 24.55 -42.37 13.23
C THR A 35 25.32 -41.84 12.02
N LYS A 36 24.80 -40.86 11.28
CA LYS A 36 25.48 -40.24 10.13
C LYS A 36 26.27 -38.93 10.45
N GLN A 37 26.19 -38.42 11.67
CA GLN A 37 26.86 -37.17 12.06
C GLN A 37 28.28 -37.33 12.65
N LYS A 38 28.86 -38.52 12.64
CA LYS A 38 30.19 -38.76 13.25
C LYS A 38 31.35 -38.89 12.29
N LYS A 39 31.23 -38.43 11.04
CA LYS A 39 32.37 -38.36 10.09
C LYS A 39 32.18 -37.23 9.05
N MET A 40 32.32 -35.98 9.45
CA MET A 40 32.85 -34.93 8.55
C MET A 40 33.46 -33.85 9.44
N SER A 41 34.79 -33.89 9.48
CA SER A 41 35.71 -33.01 10.15
C SER A 41 35.74 -31.64 9.50
N SER A 42 35.64 -30.60 10.36
CA SER A 42 36.41 -29.35 10.33
C SER A 42 36.75 -28.72 8.97
N THR A 43 35.80 -28.02 8.32
CA THR A 43 36.14 -26.86 7.44
C THR A 43 34.94 -25.94 7.10
N THR A 44 33.87 -25.92 7.90
CA THR A 44 32.66 -25.14 7.56
C THR A 44 32.19 -24.16 8.67
N THR A 45 33.07 -23.85 9.64
CA THR A 45 32.61 -23.09 10.83
C THR A 45 32.49 -21.57 10.60
N THR A 46 33.12 -21.03 9.57
CA THR A 46 33.16 -19.56 9.38
C THR A 46 32.00 -19.01 8.52
N LYS A 47 31.40 -19.82 7.64
CA LYS A 47 30.26 -19.36 6.78
C LYS A 47 28.90 -19.44 7.49
N ASN A 48 28.74 -20.32 8.46
CA ASN A 48 27.45 -20.47 9.20
C ASN A 48 27.21 -19.35 10.22
N ASN A 49 28.27 -18.73 10.75
CA ASN A 49 28.12 -17.66 11.74
C ASN A 49 27.53 -16.39 11.13
N ASN A 50 27.82 -16.09 9.85
CA ASN A 50 27.27 -14.90 9.18
C ASN A 50 25.76 -15.05 8.89
N ALA A 51 25.32 -16.23 8.53
CA ALA A 51 23.88 -16.50 8.30
C ALA A 51 23.09 -16.49 9.61
N LEU A 52 23.65 -17.05 10.68
CA LEU A 52 23.03 -17.01 12.01
C LEU A 52 22.98 -15.58 12.59
N MET A 53 24.05 -14.81 12.42
CA MET A 53 24.08 -13.40 12.83
C MET A 53 23.11 -12.55 11.99
N ALA A 54 22.95 -12.82 10.70
CA ALA A 54 21.94 -12.17 9.88
C ALA A 54 20.51 -12.51 10.35
N MET A 55 20.23 -13.77 10.72
CA MET A 55 18.93 -14.17 11.29
C MET A 55 18.71 -13.55 12.68
N LEU A 56 19.72 -13.47 13.53
CA LEU A 56 19.62 -12.80 14.83
C LEU A 56 19.36 -11.30 14.68
N ASN A 57 20.06 -10.63 13.78
CA ASN A 57 19.81 -9.22 13.48
C ASN A 57 18.39 -8.99 12.90
N GLN A 58 17.90 -9.91 12.10
CA GLN A 58 16.53 -9.87 11.57
C GLN A 58 15.51 -10.12 12.69
N TYR A 59 15.77 -11.06 13.59
CA TYR A 59 14.94 -11.33 14.77
C TYR A 59 14.95 -10.16 15.76
N GLU A 60 16.10 -9.57 16.05
CA GLU A 60 16.23 -8.40 16.92
C GLU A 60 15.56 -7.16 16.32
N ASN A 61 15.63 -6.97 15.00
CA ASN A 61 14.93 -5.89 14.31
C ASN A 61 13.41 -6.09 14.31
N ASN A 62 12.94 -7.34 14.21
CA ASN A 62 11.52 -7.69 14.31
C ASN A 62 11.02 -7.73 15.77
N SER A 63 11.91 -7.93 16.75
CA SER A 63 11.59 -8.01 18.18
C SER A 63 11.74 -6.67 18.90
N LYS A 64 12.25 -5.63 18.21
CA LYS A 64 12.14 -4.27 18.75
C LYS A 64 10.67 -3.99 18.91
N PRO A 65 10.18 -3.67 20.15
CA PRO A 65 8.81 -3.21 20.30
C PRO A 65 8.63 -2.13 19.24
N MET A 66 7.56 -2.22 18.42
CA MET A 66 7.22 -1.19 17.45
C MET A 66 7.20 0.12 18.22
N GLY A 67 8.37 0.76 18.30
CA GLY A 67 8.48 2.12 18.76
C GLY A 67 7.44 2.86 17.95
N LYS A 68 6.71 3.82 18.55
CA LYS A 68 5.76 4.69 17.85
C LYS A 68 6.14 4.68 16.38
N PRO A 69 5.22 4.37 15.44
CA PRO A 69 5.47 4.75 14.08
C PRO A 69 5.93 6.19 14.19
N ALA A 70 7.19 6.48 13.87
CA ALA A 70 7.64 7.85 13.86
C ALA A 70 6.52 8.54 13.12
N GLU A 71 5.85 9.52 13.74
CA GLU A 71 4.93 10.39 13.02
C GLU A 71 5.83 10.94 11.93
N GLU A 72 5.89 10.25 10.79
CA GLU A 72 6.53 10.77 9.60
C GLU A 72 5.75 12.04 9.36
N LYS A 73 6.39 13.15 9.77
CA LYS A 73 5.82 14.48 9.56
C LYS A 73 5.52 14.50 8.07
N PHE A 74 4.23 14.60 7.75
CA PHE A 74 3.78 14.69 6.36
C PHE A 74 4.66 15.72 5.66
N ASN A 75 5.56 15.25 4.79
CA ASN A 75 6.43 16.10 4.02
C ASN A 75 5.77 16.30 2.66
N VAL A 76 5.16 17.46 2.47
CA VAL A 76 4.50 17.83 1.22
C VAL A 76 5.44 17.69 0.01
N ASN A 77 6.75 17.87 0.21
CA ASN A 77 7.75 17.77 -0.84
C ASN A 77 7.92 16.33 -1.38
N ASN A 78 7.45 15.31 -0.65
CA ASN A 78 7.44 13.93 -1.16
C ASN A 78 6.38 13.69 -2.24
N TYR A 79 5.44 14.62 -2.42
CA TYR A 79 4.29 14.40 -3.31
C TYR A 79 4.31 15.36 -4.49
N PHE A 80 4.10 14.82 -5.68
CA PHE A 80 3.74 15.63 -6.84
C PHE A 80 2.22 15.69 -6.92
N GLY A 81 1.68 16.90 -6.84
CA GLY A 81 0.24 17.13 -6.82
C GLY A 81 -0.24 17.90 -8.05
N THR A 82 -1.40 17.49 -8.55
CA THR A 82 -2.10 18.16 -9.66
C THR A 82 -3.28 18.97 -9.14
N PHE A 83 -3.00 19.89 -8.18
CA PHE A 83 -4.04 20.78 -7.67
C PHE A 83 -3.97 22.13 -8.36
N LEU A 84 -5.07 22.86 -8.24
CA LEU A 84 -5.19 24.27 -8.62
C LEU A 84 -5.54 25.08 -7.39
N GLU A 85 -4.98 26.26 -7.28
CA GLU A 85 -5.41 27.22 -6.26
C GLU A 85 -6.90 27.55 -6.44
N PRO A 86 -7.61 28.01 -5.40
CA PRO A 86 -9.06 28.19 -5.46
C PRO A 86 -9.53 29.04 -6.64
N ASN A 87 -8.76 30.06 -7.03
CA ASN A 87 -9.11 30.99 -8.11
C ASN A 87 -8.47 30.66 -9.46
N GLU A 88 -7.61 29.63 -9.53
CA GLU A 88 -7.00 29.21 -10.78
C GLU A 88 -7.98 28.37 -11.61
N LYS A 89 -8.07 28.70 -12.89
CA LYS A 89 -8.84 27.90 -13.86
C LYS A 89 -8.02 26.78 -14.47
N SER A 90 -6.73 27.00 -14.66
CA SER A 90 -5.77 26.02 -15.19
C SER A 90 -4.35 26.35 -14.74
N ALA A 91 -3.51 25.31 -14.69
CA ALA A 91 -2.07 25.43 -14.50
C ALA A 91 -1.34 24.45 -15.42
N THR A 92 -0.10 24.78 -15.73
CA THR A 92 0.82 23.87 -16.43
C THR A 92 1.93 23.51 -15.47
N LYS A 93 2.24 22.22 -15.36
CA LYS A 93 3.37 21.71 -14.58
C LYS A 93 4.25 20.85 -15.45
N MET A 94 5.55 20.86 -15.18
CA MET A 94 6.51 20.07 -15.91
C MET A 94 7.13 19.00 -15.00
N VAL A 95 7.17 17.76 -15.50
CA VAL A 95 7.75 16.65 -14.74
C VAL A 95 8.61 15.76 -15.61
N ARG A 96 9.65 15.18 -15.01
CA ARG A 96 10.42 14.07 -15.59
C ARG A 96 10.12 12.80 -14.81
N ILE A 97 9.63 11.77 -15.50
CA ILE A 97 9.52 10.42 -14.92
C ILE A 97 10.92 9.83 -14.78
N LEU A 98 11.20 9.24 -13.63
CA LEU A 98 12.49 8.59 -13.37
C LEU A 98 12.50 7.15 -13.88
N PRO A 99 13.65 6.67 -14.40
CA PRO A 99 13.82 5.27 -14.72
C PRO A 99 13.85 4.41 -13.45
N THR A 100 13.51 3.14 -13.59
CA THR A 100 13.74 2.13 -12.56
C THR A 100 15.13 1.53 -12.70
N PRO A 101 15.85 1.22 -11.60
CA PRO A 101 17.21 0.68 -11.68
C PRO A 101 17.31 -0.66 -12.42
N ASP A 102 16.25 -1.44 -12.44
CA ASP A 102 16.14 -2.75 -13.09
C ASP A 102 15.57 -2.70 -14.52
N GLY A 103 15.25 -1.51 -15.03
CA GLY A 103 14.63 -1.31 -16.34
C GLY A 103 13.18 -1.78 -16.41
N SER A 104 12.53 -2.07 -15.29
CA SER A 104 11.11 -2.39 -15.24
C SER A 104 10.23 -1.15 -15.49
N SER A 105 8.92 -1.34 -15.57
CA SER A 105 7.99 -0.21 -15.69
C SER A 105 8.12 0.75 -14.51
N PRO A 106 8.28 2.05 -14.71
CA PRO A 106 8.31 3.03 -13.64
C PRO A 106 6.94 3.22 -12.94
N PHE A 107 5.87 2.70 -13.53
CA PHE A 107 4.51 2.79 -12.99
C PHE A 107 4.22 1.60 -12.08
N VAL A 108 4.14 1.85 -10.78
CA VAL A 108 3.77 0.83 -9.80
C VAL A 108 2.25 0.82 -9.66
N GLU A 109 1.63 -0.35 -9.91
CA GLU A 109 0.20 -0.55 -9.67
C GLU A 109 -0.03 -0.73 -8.17
N VAL A 110 -1.01 -0.01 -7.62
CA VAL A 110 -1.41 -0.10 -6.22
C VAL A 110 -2.92 -0.06 -6.13
N TRP A 111 -3.48 -0.92 -5.29
CA TRP A 111 -4.91 -0.93 -5.01
C TRP A 111 -5.23 -0.22 -3.70
N GLY A 112 -6.27 0.61 -3.68
CA GLY A 112 -6.64 1.34 -2.49
C GLY A 112 -8.13 1.65 -2.39
N HIS A 113 -8.55 1.91 -1.17
CA HIS A 113 -9.91 2.30 -0.80
C HIS A 113 -9.96 3.79 -0.53
N LYS A 114 -11.05 4.43 -0.96
CA LYS A 114 -11.32 5.84 -0.66
C LYS A 114 -12.27 5.91 0.53
N ALA A 115 -11.92 6.72 1.52
CA ALA A 115 -12.79 6.98 2.65
C ALA A 115 -12.67 8.45 3.08
N THR A 116 -13.67 8.92 3.82
CA THR A 116 -13.63 10.22 4.48
C THR A 116 -13.33 10.01 5.95
N VAL A 117 -12.27 10.63 6.44
CA VAL A 117 -11.86 10.57 7.85
C VAL A 117 -11.75 12.01 8.35
N ASP A 118 -12.45 12.34 9.42
CA ASP A 118 -12.49 13.69 10.00
C ASP A 118 -12.81 14.77 8.93
N GLY A 119 -13.79 14.49 8.06
CA GLY A 119 -14.22 15.36 6.97
C GLY A 119 -13.29 15.41 5.76
N LYS A 120 -12.13 14.77 5.80
CA LYS A 120 -11.13 14.78 4.72
C LYS A 120 -11.16 13.49 3.92
N LYS A 121 -11.25 13.60 2.58
CA LYS A 121 -11.13 12.47 1.66
C LYS A 121 -9.70 11.95 1.66
N SER A 122 -9.54 10.67 1.97
CA SER A 122 -8.25 9.99 2.02
C SER A 122 -8.30 8.69 1.21
N THR A 123 -7.12 8.21 0.82
CA THR A 123 -6.98 6.93 0.13
C THR A 123 -6.02 6.06 0.94
N PHE A 124 -6.44 4.83 1.22
CA PHE A 124 -5.71 3.84 2.00
C PHE A 124 -5.38 2.65 1.13
N ALA A 125 -4.16 2.14 1.21
CA ALA A 125 -3.76 0.92 0.50
C ALA A 125 -4.64 -0.26 0.95
N CYS A 126 -5.02 -1.11 0.01
CA CYS A 126 -5.80 -2.29 0.28
C CYS A 126 -4.90 -3.40 0.84
N LEU A 127 -5.10 -3.81 2.08
CA LEU A 127 -4.30 -4.87 2.70
C LEU A 127 -4.41 -6.20 1.93
N LYS A 128 -5.60 -6.52 1.41
CA LYS A 128 -5.84 -7.77 0.68
C LYS A 128 -5.04 -7.82 -0.63
N HIS A 129 -5.02 -6.73 -1.41
CA HIS A 129 -4.33 -6.70 -2.70
C HIS A 129 -2.81 -6.47 -2.55
N GLU A 130 -2.41 -5.61 -1.61
CA GLU A 130 -1.01 -5.19 -1.49
C GLU A 130 -0.18 -6.12 -0.59
N LYS A 131 -0.82 -6.78 0.38
CA LYS A 131 -0.12 -7.58 1.40
C LYS A 131 -0.64 -9.03 1.52
N GLY A 132 -1.74 -9.37 0.83
CA GLY A 132 -2.39 -10.68 1.02
C GLY A 132 -3.01 -10.87 2.39
N LEU A 133 -3.27 -9.78 3.13
CA LEU A 133 -3.84 -9.79 4.48
C LEU A 133 -5.33 -9.47 4.44
N ASP A 134 -6.04 -9.78 5.51
CA ASP A 134 -7.43 -9.38 5.68
C ASP A 134 -7.57 -7.86 5.63
N CYS A 135 -8.64 -7.38 5.02
CA CYS A 135 -8.87 -5.96 4.80
C CYS A 135 -10.30 -5.59 5.18
N PRO A 136 -10.50 -4.71 6.19
CA PRO A 136 -11.85 -4.36 6.68
C PRO A 136 -12.76 -3.77 5.60
N PHE A 137 -12.21 -3.02 4.64
CA PHE A 137 -12.98 -2.49 3.52
C PHE A 137 -13.48 -3.60 2.58
N CYS A 138 -12.62 -4.59 2.28
CA CYS A 138 -13.00 -5.73 1.44
C CYS A 138 -14.06 -6.57 2.13
N GLU A 139 -13.91 -6.83 3.43
CA GLU A 139 -14.88 -7.57 4.25
C GLU A 139 -16.24 -6.87 4.31
N ALA A 140 -16.25 -5.56 4.58
CA ALA A 140 -17.48 -4.76 4.58
C ALA A 140 -18.17 -4.81 3.20
N ARG A 141 -17.40 -4.74 2.12
CA ARG A 141 -17.94 -4.88 0.76
C ARG A 141 -18.54 -6.27 0.53
N GLU A 142 -17.84 -7.32 0.90
CA GLU A 142 -18.31 -8.70 0.75
C GLU A 142 -19.57 -8.98 1.56
N ALA A 143 -19.63 -8.48 2.81
CA ALA A 143 -20.80 -8.58 3.66
C ALA A 143 -22.03 -7.90 3.04
N LEU A 144 -21.87 -6.67 2.52
CA LEU A 144 -22.95 -5.95 1.83
C LEU A 144 -23.43 -6.67 0.57
N LEU A 145 -22.52 -7.24 -0.21
CA LEU A 145 -22.89 -7.99 -1.41
C LEU A 145 -23.64 -9.29 -1.09
N ALA A 146 -23.32 -9.92 0.06
CA ALA A 146 -23.95 -11.16 0.50
C ALA A 146 -25.43 -10.99 0.86
N THR A 147 -25.90 -9.77 1.21
CA THR A 147 -27.30 -9.49 1.49
C THR A 147 -28.20 -9.62 0.25
N GLY A 148 -27.64 -9.46 -0.95
CA GLY A 148 -28.36 -9.50 -2.23
C GLY A 148 -29.21 -8.25 -2.53
N SER A 149 -29.39 -7.35 -1.57
CA SER A 149 -30.16 -6.09 -1.72
C SER A 149 -29.50 -5.13 -2.72
N ASP A 150 -30.27 -4.48 -3.57
CA ASP A 150 -29.74 -3.49 -4.53
C ASP A 150 -29.24 -2.21 -3.84
N ALA A 151 -29.83 -1.87 -2.67
CA ALA A 151 -29.33 -0.79 -1.84
C ALA A 151 -27.92 -1.11 -1.32
N ASP A 152 -27.71 -2.33 -0.81
CA ASP A 152 -26.42 -2.77 -0.28
C ASP A 152 -25.39 -2.95 -1.38
N LYS A 153 -25.78 -3.45 -2.56
CA LYS A 153 -24.89 -3.47 -3.74
C LYS A 153 -24.39 -2.07 -4.13
N THR A 154 -25.28 -1.07 -4.00
CA THR A 154 -24.90 0.33 -4.26
C THR A 154 -23.95 0.85 -3.18
N LEU A 155 -24.22 0.56 -1.91
CA LEU A 155 -23.36 0.92 -0.79
C LEU A 155 -21.99 0.21 -0.88
N ALA A 156 -21.95 -1.05 -1.29
CA ALA A 156 -20.73 -1.84 -1.46
C ALA A 156 -19.71 -1.19 -2.42
N LYS A 157 -20.18 -0.38 -3.39
CA LYS A 157 -19.29 0.35 -4.32
C LYS A 157 -18.37 1.36 -3.59
N ASN A 158 -18.81 1.87 -2.44
CA ASN A 158 -18.02 2.81 -1.63
C ASN A 158 -16.81 2.13 -0.95
N TYR A 159 -16.92 0.82 -0.73
CA TYR A 159 -15.87 0.00 -0.12
C TYR A 159 -14.99 -0.71 -1.14
N SER A 160 -15.22 -0.51 -2.44
CA SER A 160 -14.45 -1.16 -3.49
C SER A 160 -13.01 -0.67 -3.51
N ALA A 161 -12.05 -1.60 -3.58
CA ALA A 161 -10.69 -1.26 -3.93
C ALA A 161 -10.64 -0.74 -5.39
N ARG A 162 -9.84 0.28 -5.61
CA ARG A 162 -9.63 0.88 -6.93
C ARG A 162 -8.16 0.89 -7.26
N LYS A 163 -7.84 0.55 -8.50
CA LYS A 163 -6.47 0.59 -8.99
C LYS A 163 -6.02 2.04 -9.16
N MET A 164 -4.78 2.28 -8.81
CA MET A 164 -4.07 3.53 -9.03
C MET A 164 -2.64 3.23 -9.44
N TYR A 165 -1.96 4.21 -9.97
CA TYR A 165 -0.56 4.15 -10.31
C TYR A 165 0.22 5.15 -9.46
N ILE A 166 1.43 4.77 -9.10
CA ILE A 166 2.41 5.62 -8.42
C ILE A 166 3.69 5.57 -9.22
N VAL A 167 4.27 6.74 -9.49
CA VAL A 167 5.51 6.87 -10.25
C VAL A 167 6.42 7.91 -9.58
N LYS A 168 7.73 7.66 -9.62
CA LYS A 168 8.73 8.64 -9.18
C LYS A 168 8.95 9.68 -10.27
N VAL A 169 8.96 10.93 -9.87
CA VAL A 169 9.14 12.07 -10.78
C VAL A 169 10.06 13.13 -10.18
N ILE A 170 10.68 13.91 -11.04
CA ILE A 170 11.25 15.21 -10.71
C ILE A 170 10.27 16.27 -11.18
N ASP A 171 9.90 17.14 -10.26
CA ASP A 171 9.12 18.34 -10.53
C ASP A 171 10.07 19.42 -11.06
N ARG A 172 9.97 19.77 -12.35
CA ARG A 172 10.89 20.70 -12.99
C ARG A 172 10.77 22.12 -12.46
N ASP A 173 9.64 22.46 -11.86
CA ASP A 173 9.43 23.76 -11.22
C ASP A 173 10.08 23.82 -9.83
N HIS A 174 10.45 22.65 -9.24
CA HIS A 174 10.99 22.52 -7.88
C HIS A 174 11.97 21.33 -7.79
N GLU A 175 13.03 21.35 -8.57
CA GLU A 175 14.04 20.28 -8.60
C GLU A 175 14.81 20.15 -7.26
N ASP A 176 14.94 21.23 -6.51
CA ASP A 176 15.53 21.29 -5.17
C ASP A 176 14.81 20.39 -4.15
N HIS A 177 13.52 20.12 -4.37
CA HIS A 177 12.75 19.17 -3.57
C HIS A 177 13.15 17.70 -3.83
N GLY A 178 13.88 17.41 -4.91
CA GLY A 178 14.32 16.08 -5.28
C GLY A 178 13.18 15.18 -5.75
N VAL A 179 13.33 13.86 -5.50
CA VAL A 179 12.38 12.86 -5.99
C VAL A 179 11.04 12.97 -5.28
N LYS A 180 9.98 13.15 -6.07
CA LYS A 180 8.59 13.16 -5.63
C LYS A 180 7.85 11.92 -6.14
N PHE A 181 6.74 11.58 -5.48
CA PHE A 181 5.85 10.50 -5.88
C PHE A 181 4.56 11.07 -6.43
N TRP A 182 4.26 10.75 -7.66
CA TRP A 182 3.01 11.14 -8.32
C TRP A 182 2.04 9.98 -8.32
N ARG A 183 0.90 10.15 -7.64
CA ARG A 183 -0.17 9.16 -7.57
C ARG A 183 -1.37 9.64 -8.36
N PHE A 184 -1.89 8.79 -9.23
CA PHE A 184 -3.12 9.03 -9.98
C PHE A 184 -3.94 7.75 -10.10
N ASN A 185 -5.26 7.90 -10.24
CA ASN A 185 -6.15 6.76 -10.36
C ASN A 185 -6.09 6.17 -11.76
N ASP A 186 -6.31 4.85 -11.87
CA ASP A 186 -6.69 4.24 -13.13
C ASP A 186 -8.06 4.78 -13.57
N ASP A 187 -8.20 5.03 -14.86
CA ASP A 187 -9.46 5.49 -15.45
C ASP A 187 -9.96 4.42 -16.45
N TYR A 188 -11.01 3.72 -16.05
CA TYR A 188 -11.63 2.70 -16.90
C TYR A 188 -12.18 3.26 -18.21
N THR A 189 -12.41 4.59 -18.32
CA THR A 189 -12.80 5.25 -19.57
C THR A 189 -11.63 5.45 -20.54
N LYS A 190 -10.42 5.09 -20.13
CA LYS A 190 -9.19 5.20 -20.91
C LYS A 190 -8.82 6.65 -21.29
N LYS A 191 -9.14 7.58 -20.40
CA LYS A 191 -8.81 9.01 -20.53
C LYS A 191 -8.01 9.55 -19.36
N GLY A 192 -7.55 8.66 -18.47
CA GLY A 192 -6.76 9.01 -17.30
C GLY A 192 -5.30 9.32 -17.65
N VAL A 193 -4.58 9.74 -16.62
CA VAL A 193 -3.14 10.10 -16.72
C VAL A 193 -2.32 8.95 -17.31
N TYR A 194 -2.57 7.71 -16.87
CA TYR A 194 -1.86 6.53 -17.36
C TYR A 194 -2.07 6.34 -18.88
N ASP A 195 -3.30 6.50 -19.34
CA ASP A 195 -3.67 6.32 -20.76
C ASP A 195 -3.08 7.44 -21.62
N LEU A 196 -3.07 8.68 -21.12
CA LEU A 196 -2.46 9.82 -21.81
C LEU A 196 -0.96 9.61 -22.01
N ILE A 197 -0.25 9.19 -20.95
CA ILE A 197 1.18 8.87 -21.03
C ILE A 197 1.42 7.66 -21.93
N GLY A 198 0.61 6.61 -21.80
CA GLY A 198 0.67 5.43 -22.67
C GLY A 198 0.49 5.78 -24.15
N GLY A 199 -0.39 6.72 -24.45
CA GLY A 199 -0.58 7.26 -25.80
C GLY A 199 0.69 7.93 -26.36
N ILE A 200 1.39 8.70 -25.52
CA ILE A 200 2.68 9.32 -25.88
C ILE A 200 3.70 8.23 -26.18
N ILE A 201 3.92 7.28 -25.26
CA ILE A 201 4.91 6.20 -25.41
C ILE A 201 4.63 5.39 -26.69
N LYS A 202 3.36 5.07 -26.95
CA LYS A 202 2.93 4.35 -28.15
C LYS A 202 3.24 5.12 -29.45
N THR A 203 3.13 6.45 -29.40
CA THR A 203 3.38 7.32 -30.54
C THR A 203 4.88 7.47 -30.82
N ILE A 204 5.66 7.80 -29.80
CA ILE A 204 7.09 8.06 -29.96
C ILE A 204 7.93 6.77 -30.02
N LYS A 205 7.39 5.65 -29.51
CA LYS A 205 8.07 4.33 -29.42
C LYS A 205 9.46 4.42 -28.76
N LYS A 206 9.58 5.26 -27.75
CA LYS A 206 10.82 5.49 -26.97
C LYS A 206 10.47 5.49 -25.48
N ASP A 207 11.45 5.16 -24.68
CA ASP A 207 11.35 5.29 -23.23
C ASP A 207 11.42 6.77 -22.84
N ILE A 208 10.36 7.28 -22.24
CA ILE A 208 10.29 8.67 -21.78
C ILE A 208 11.00 8.88 -20.45
N SER A 209 11.32 7.81 -19.73
CA SER A 209 12.00 7.86 -18.43
C SER A 209 13.52 7.74 -18.54
N ASP A 210 14.04 7.37 -19.71
CA ASP A 210 15.47 7.19 -19.92
C ASP A 210 16.29 8.40 -19.44
N ALA A 211 17.40 8.15 -18.73
CA ALA A 211 18.17 9.20 -18.10
C ALA A 211 18.89 10.14 -19.10
N GLU A 212 19.25 9.64 -20.28
CA GLU A 212 19.99 10.42 -21.28
C GLU A 212 19.08 11.00 -22.38
N THR A 213 18.12 10.20 -22.83
CA THR A 213 17.27 10.50 -24.00
C THR A 213 15.79 10.55 -23.68
N GLY A 214 15.42 10.50 -22.41
CA GLY A 214 14.04 10.59 -21.97
C GLY A 214 13.44 11.98 -22.22
N ARG A 215 12.20 12.20 -21.80
CA ARG A 215 11.46 13.42 -22.14
C ARG A 215 10.74 13.98 -20.94
N ASP A 216 10.78 15.27 -20.78
CA ASP A 216 9.91 15.96 -19.86
C ASP A 216 8.48 15.95 -20.36
N LEU A 217 7.55 15.86 -19.44
CA LEU A 217 6.12 15.92 -19.71
C LEU A 217 5.55 17.25 -19.23
N SER A 218 4.86 17.94 -20.12
CA SER A 218 4.04 19.11 -19.79
C SER A 218 2.62 18.65 -19.48
N ILE A 219 2.17 18.93 -18.28
CA ILE A 219 0.88 18.49 -17.73
C ILE A 219 -0.02 19.70 -17.58
N ILE A 220 -1.11 19.73 -18.33
CA ILE A 220 -2.14 20.77 -18.21
C ILE A 220 -3.20 20.28 -17.23
N ILE A 221 -3.41 21.06 -16.19
CA ILE A 221 -4.42 20.83 -15.17
C ILE A 221 -5.54 21.84 -15.40
N GLY A 222 -6.77 21.38 -15.47
CA GLY A 222 -7.96 22.21 -15.57
C GLY A 222 -9.00 21.78 -14.54
N ARG A 223 -10.21 22.33 -14.64
CA ARG A 223 -11.33 21.93 -13.78
C ARG A 223 -12.37 21.18 -14.60
N ASN A 224 -12.90 20.11 -14.06
CA ASN A 224 -14.04 19.42 -14.65
C ASN A 224 -15.33 20.23 -14.44
N GLN A 225 -16.46 19.72 -14.93
CA GLN A 225 -17.77 20.37 -14.80
C GLN A 225 -18.23 20.61 -13.36
N THR A 226 -17.68 19.86 -12.40
CA THR A 226 -17.97 20.01 -10.97
C THR A 226 -16.93 20.86 -10.23
N GLY A 227 -16.01 21.52 -10.98
CA GLY A 227 -14.97 22.38 -10.41
C GLY A 227 -13.77 21.64 -9.80
N ILE A 228 -13.71 20.32 -9.91
CA ILE A 228 -12.61 19.51 -9.36
C ILE A 228 -11.41 19.58 -10.30
N PRO A 229 -10.17 19.83 -9.79
CA PRO A 229 -8.96 19.79 -10.61
C PRO A 229 -8.74 18.40 -11.21
N ILE A 230 -8.48 18.35 -12.50
CA ILE A 230 -8.15 17.15 -13.26
C ILE A 230 -7.03 17.44 -14.26
N VAL A 231 -6.26 16.44 -14.60
CA VAL A 231 -5.34 16.52 -15.75
C VAL A 231 -6.16 16.47 -17.02
N THR A 232 -6.07 17.51 -17.82
CA THR A 232 -6.84 17.65 -19.09
C THR A 232 -6.02 17.25 -20.29
N SER A 233 -4.71 17.41 -20.24
CA SER A 233 -3.79 17.06 -21.32
C SER A 233 -2.40 16.77 -20.77
N ILE A 234 -1.68 15.91 -21.46
CA ILE A 234 -0.24 15.67 -21.26
C ILE A 234 0.42 15.69 -22.64
N SER A 235 1.51 16.43 -22.77
CA SER A 235 2.36 16.44 -23.95
C SER A 235 3.81 16.17 -23.54
N HIS A 236 4.61 15.69 -24.46
CA HIS A 236 6.04 15.49 -24.25
C HIS A 236 6.83 16.64 -24.90
N LEU A 237 7.99 16.94 -24.32
CA LEU A 237 8.98 17.83 -24.90
C LEU A 237 10.03 17.04 -25.70
N ASP A 238 11.00 17.74 -26.26
CA ASP A 238 12.13 17.10 -26.92
C ASP A 238 12.97 16.26 -25.97
N PRO A 239 13.72 15.25 -26.48
CA PRO A 239 14.60 14.46 -25.64
C PRO A 239 15.67 15.33 -24.98
N THR A 240 15.87 15.15 -23.68
CA THR A 240 16.91 15.85 -22.92
C THR A 240 17.50 14.92 -21.88
N PRO A 241 18.73 15.11 -21.43
CA PRO A 241 19.24 14.45 -20.24
C PRO A 241 18.38 14.74 -19.02
N LEU A 242 18.37 13.83 -18.05
CA LEU A 242 17.66 14.00 -16.78
C LEU A 242 18.19 15.23 -16.02
N SER A 243 19.49 15.46 -16.04
CA SER A 243 20.18 16.67 -15.60
C SER A 243 21.55 16.76 -16.27
N GLU A 244 22.06 17.97 -16.43
CA GLU A 244 23.46 18.21 -16.81
C GLU A 244 24.44 17.90 -15.68
N ASP A 245 23.97 17.89 -14.42
CA ASP A 245 24.74 17.50 -13.24
C ASP A 245 24.62 15.99 -12.98
N ALA A 246 25.70 15.26 -13.26
CA ALA A 246 25.77 13.82 -13.04
C ALA A 246 25.52 13.42 -11.59
N SER A 247 25.86 14.28 -10.62
CA SER A 247 25.64 14.00 -9.20
C SER A 247 24.13 14.04 -8.85
N LEU A 248 23.36 14.92 -9.49
CA LEU A 248 21.91 14.94 -9.36
C LEU A 248 21.25 13.73 -10.02
N VAL A 249 21.76 13.32 -11.21
CA VAL A 249 21.27 12.11 -11.88
C VAL A 249 21.46 10.90 -10.98
N GLU A 250 22.66 10.70 -10.43
CA GLU A 250 22.95 9.60 -9.51
C GLU A 250 22.04 9.66 -8.27
N LYS A 251 21.95 10.82 -7.63
CA LYS A 251 21.09 11.03 -6.45
C LYS A 251 19.63 10.69 -6.71
N TRP A 252 19.07 11.07 -7.85
CA TRP A 252 17.67 10.85 -8.17
C TRP A 252 17.39 9.42 -8.60
N THR A 253 18.27 8.81 -9.38
CA THR A 253 18.11 7.43 -9.86
C THR A 253 18.40 6.39 -8.77
N SER A 254 19.27 6.72 -7.80
CA SER A 254 19.57 5.86 -6.65
C SER A 254 18.59 5.99 -5.47
N ASP A 255 17.53 6.81 -5.58
CA ASP A 255 16.53 6.94 -4.52
C ASP A 255 15.86 5.59 -4.20
N ALA A 256 16.21 5.04 -3.04
CA ALA A 256 15.74 3.72 -2.61
C ALA A 256 14.32 3.72 -2.03
N ARG A 257 13.68 4.90 -1.84
CA ARG A 257 12.32 4.96 -1.28
C ARG A 257 11.34 4.26 -2.20
N THR A 258 10.43 3.52 -1.60
CA THR A 258 9.29 2.93 -2.30
C THR A 258 8.01 3.75 -2.05
N TRP A 259 6.93 3.43 -2.75
CA TRP A 259 5.65 4.08 -2.51
C TRP A 259 5.16 3.87 -1.06
N GLU A 260 5.50 2.76 -0.42
CA GLU A 260 5.12 2.45 0.96
C GLU A 260 5.78 3.37 1.99
N ASN A 261 6.98 3.88 1.69
CA ASN A 261 7.66 4.87 2.53
C ASN A 261 6.94 6.23 2.53
N VAL A 262 6.20 6.53 1.45
CA VAL A 262 5.53 7.82 1.24
C VAL A 262 4.04 7.73 1.52
N TYR A 263 3.39 6.66 1.05
CA TYR A 263 1.98 6.37 1.31
C TYR A 263 1.88 5.21 2.30
N SER A 264 2.05 5.48 3.59
CA SER A 264 2.13 4.45 4.62
C SER A 264 0.92 3.50 4.58
N VAL A 265 1.19 2.20 4.52
CA VAL A 265 0.17 1.16 4.63
C VAL A 265 -0.32 1.14 6.08
N LYS A 266 -1.63 1.29 6.29
CA LYS A 266 -2.24 1.31 7.62
C LYS A 266 -2.58 -0.12 8.07
N PRO A 267 -2.43 -0.46 9.36
CA PRO A 267 -2.80 -1.78 9.88
C PRO A 267 -4.32 -1.98 9.89
N TYR A 268 -4.74 -3.24 10.06
CA TYR A 268 -6.14 -3.66 10.04
C TYR A 268 -7.01 -2.84 11.01
N GLU A 269 -6.57 -2.70 12.25
CA GLU A 269 -7.33 -2.01 13.32
C GLU A 269 -7.56 -0.53 12.99
N TYR A 270 -6.59 0.10 12.32
CA TYR A 270 -6.74 1.48 11.85
C TYR A 270 -7.84 1.59 10.79
N LEU A 271 -7.83 0.68 9.82
CA LEU A 271 -8.81 0.66 8.72
C LEU A 271 -10.20 0.24 9.22
N GLU A 272 -10.28 -0.67 10.21
CA GLU A 272 -11.53 -1.11 10.81
C GLU A 272 -12.29 0.05 11.48
N ILE A 273 -11.57 0.90 12.21
CA ILE A 273 -12.16 2.09 12.82
C ILE A 273 -12.78 3.00 11.76
N ILE A 274 -12.07 3.18 10.62
CA ILE A 274 -12.58 4.01 9.51
C ILE A 274 -13.83 3.40 8.88
N VAL A 275 -13.83 2.09 8.64
CA VAL A 275 -15.00 1.37 8.08
C VAL A 275 -16.22 1.52 8.98
N LYS A 276 -16.03 1.55 10.30
CA LYS A 276 -17.08 1.79 11.31
C LYS A 276 -17.47 3.28 11.43
N GLY A 277 -16.87 4.17 10.62
CA GLY A 277 -17.16 5.61 10.62
C GLY A 277 -16.43 6.41 11.70
N GLY A 278 -15.46 5.80 12.39
CA GLY A 278 -14.67 6.43 13.43
C GLY A 278 -13.43 7.16 12.87
N THR A 279 -12.73 7.83 13.78
CA THR A 279 -11.46 8.52 13.49
C THR A 279 -10.32 7.86 14.28
N PRO A 280 -9.41 7.10 13.62
CA PRO A 280 -8.36 6.39 14.31
C PRO A 280 -7.29 7.36 14.83
N VAL A 281 -6.95 7.22 16.12
CA VAL A 281 -5.89 7.96 16.79
C VAL A 281 -5.03 7.01 17.63
N TRP A 282 -3.77 7.36 17.82
CA TRP A 282 -2.90 6.62 18.73
C TRP A 282 -3.16 7.05 20.19
N SER A 283 -3.59 6.12 21.03
CA SER A 283 -3.70 6.34 22.48
C SER A 283 -2.36 6.05 23.14
N LYS A 284 -1.76 7.07 23.77
CA LYS A 284 -0.52 6.92 24.55
C LYS A 284 -0.73 6.08 25.80
N GLU A 285 -1.91 6.18 26.41
CA GLU A 285 -2.31 5.46 27.61
C GLU A 285 -2.48 3.97 27.33
N LEU A 286 -3.26 3.64 26.28
CA LEU A 286 -3.56 2.25 25.92
C LEU A 286 -2.49 1.62 25.02
N LYS A 287 -1.50 2.39 24.54
CA LYS A 287 -0.45 1.98 23.59
C LYS A 287 -0.98 1.25 22.36
N LYS A 288 -2.15 1.69 21.85
CA LYS A 288 -2.81 1.14 20.67
C LYS A 288 -3.60 2.21 19.89
N ILE A 289 -3.98 1.86 18.68
CA ILE A 289 -4.88 2.66 17.85
C ILE A 289 -6.32 2.48 18.40
N VAL A 290 -7.03 3.59 18.58
CA VAL A 290 -8.41 3.64 19.08
C VAL A 290 -9.22 4.66 18.29
N ASP A 291 -10.53 4.57 18.35
CA ASP A 291 -11.40 5.63 17.84
C ASP A 291 -11.31 6.86 18.76
N LYS A 292 -11.13 8.04 18.16
CA LYS A 292 -11.10 9.33 18.86
C LYS A 292 -12.34 9.53 19.75
N ASN A 293 -13.51 9.12 19.28
CA ASN A 293 -14.78 9.26 20.00
C ASN A 293 -14.84 8.39 21.28
N SER A 294 -14.12 7.25 21.29
CA SER A 294 -14.06 6.39 22.48
C SER A 294 -13.25 6.99 23.63
N LEU A 295 -12.35 7.93 23.34
CA LEU A 295 -11.54 8.63 24.36
C LEU A 295 -12.37 9.75 25.01
N THR A 296 -13.24 10.44 24.29
CA THR A 296 -14.08 11.52 24.81
C THR A 296 -15.21 10.97 25.70
N ALA A 297 -15.78 9.82 25.36
CA ALA A 297 -16.85 9.18 26.15
C ALA A 297 -16.38 8.74 27.56
N LYS A 298 -15.09 8.49 27.78
CA LYS A 298 -14.55 8.15 29.11
C LYS A 298 -14.40 9.35 30.05
N VAL A 299 -14.32 10.56 29.52
CA VAL A 299 -14.17 11.78 30.35
C VAL A 299 -15.50 12.23 30.94
N GLU A 300 -16.64 11.90 30.31
CA GLU A 300 -17.96 12.29 30.79
C GLU A 300 -18.57 11.35 31.85
N THR A 301 -17.93 10.22 32.14
CA THR A 301 -18.46 9.21 33.09
C THR A 301 -17.70 9.13 34.40
N THR A 302 -16.98 10.16 34.82
CA THR A 302 -16.54 10.25 36.20
C THR A 302 -17.68 10.84 37.03
N PRO A 303 -18.38 10.06 37.87
CA PRO A 303 -19.37 10.65 38.77
C PRO A 303 -18.62 11.52 39.77
N LEU A 304 -19.05 12.76 39.88
CA LEU A 304 -18.83 13.52 41.10
C LEU A 304 -19.60 12.78 42.25
N ASP A 305 -18.96 11.82 42.87
CA ASP A 305 -19.47 11.31 44.13
C ASP A 305 -19.15 12.34 45.21
N ALA A 306 -20.20 12.97 45.53
CA ALA A 306 -20.59 13.74 46.66
C ALA A 306 -19.92 13.27 47.94
N GLU A 307 -19.16 14.16 48.57
CA GLU A 307 -19.09 14.24 50.02
C GLU A 307 -20.37 14.91 50.51
N LEU A 308 -21.12 14.18 51.31
CA LEU A 308 -21.97 14.64 52.37
C LEU A 308 -21.81 13.70 53.57
#